data_d4c7c1ad6f26628758f11f53c1685709
#
_entry.id   d4c7c1ad6f26628758f11f53c1685709
#
_cell.length_a   1.000
_cell.length_b   1.000
_cell.length_c   1.000
_cell.angle_alpha   90.00
_cell.angle_beta   90.00
_cell.angle_gamma   90.00
#
_symmetry.space_group_name_H-M   'P 1'
#
loop_
_entity.id
_entity.type
_entity.pdbx_description
1 polymer ?
#
loop_
_entity_poly.entity_id
_entity_poly.type
_entity_poly.pdbx_seq_one_letter_code
_entity_poly.pdbx_strand_id
1 'polypeptide(L)'
;MIHDCIKTQMAVKHNDISLFVINEEDISSQLDRAIREMLVVCFPADIEHFQRLSWWRSIAVYRVLGKNDKGSIVSHTALVERNIIVGPALKKMRVVGIQSFCVLPDYRGTGLSNKMMSVVLEEGSRRGFDAGLLFCREQLLKVYGHMGWSKFDASVYITNDKKGKTLMSGFTMFYPLNARQLPTGDIDLAGNDW
;
A
#
# COMPACT_ATOMS: atom_id res chain seq x y z
N MET A 1 -7.88 -12.28 48.80
CA MET A 1 -8.90 -12.48 47.76
C MET A 1 -8.60 -11.47 46.66
N ILE A 2 -7.90 -11.92 45.67
CA ILE A 2 -7.48 -11.10 44.52
C ILE A 2 -8.52 -11.36 43.42
N HIS A 3 -9.28 -10.34 43.05
CA HIS A 3 -10.24 -10.41 41.97
C HIS A 3 -9.49 -10.36 40.62
N ASP A 4 -9.42 -11.51 39.97
CA ASP A 4 -9.02 -11.62 38.57
C ASP A 4 -10.06 -10.91 37.69
N CYS A 5 -9.67 -9.78 37.17
CA CYS A 5 -10.43 -9.06 36.15
C CYS A 5 -10.09 -9.69 34.78
N ILE A 6 -10.81 -10.76 34.42
CA ILE A 6 -10.74 -11.36 33.09
C ILE A 6 -11.32 -10.32 32.11
N LYS A 7 -10.44 -9.64 31.39
CA LYS A 7 -10.83 -8.87 30.20
C LYS A 7 -11.27 -9.85 29.11
N THR A 8 -12.56 -10.10 29.03
CA THR A 8 -13.18 -10.78 27.92
C THR A 8 -12.97 -9.92 26.67
N GLN A 9 -11.96 -10.24 25.87
CA GLN A 9 -11.82 -9.72 24.53
C GLN A 9 -13.01 -10.26 23.71
N MET A 10 -14.02 -9.42 23.48
CA MET A 10 -15.09 -9.73 22.54
C MET A 10 -14.45 -9.91 21.17
N ALA A 11 -14.41 -11.16 20.69
CA ALA A 11 -14.08 -11.49 19.31
C ALA A 11 -15.16 -10.87 18.41
N VAL A 12 -14.88 -9.73 17.81
CA VAL A 12 -15.74 -9.11 16.81
C VAL A 12 -15.78 -10.07 15.61
N LYS A 13 -16.97 -10.59 15.27
CA LYS A 13 -17.17 -11.38 14.05
C LYS A 13 -16.97 -10.46 12.84
N HIS A 14 -15.86 -10.66 12.12
CA HIS A 14 -15.45 -9.81 10.97
C HIS A 14 -16.02 -10.29 9.63
N ASN A 15 -17.24 -10.82 9.59
CA ASN A 15 -17.81 -11.37 8.35
C ASN A 15 -18.37 -10.31 7.36
N ASP A 16 -18.49 -9.04 7.77
CA ASP A 16 -19.23 -8.05 6.99
C ASP A 16 -18.35 -6.83 6.59
N ILE A 17 -17.14 -7.09 6.08
CA ILE A 17 -16.32 -6.02 5.51
C ILE A 17 -16.42 -6.06 3.99
N SER A 18 -16.95 -5.00 3.42
CA SER A 18 -17.00 -4.78 1.98
C SER A 18 -15.71 -4.09 1.51
N LEU A 19 -15.01 -4.70 0.57
CA LEU A 19 -13.87 -4.08 -0.12
C LEU A 19 -14.38 -3.41 -1.40
N PHE A 20 -13.88 -2.21 -1.70
CA PHE A 20 -14.22 -1.50 -2.92
C PHE A 20 -13.03 -0.69 -3.43
N VAL A 21 -13.02 -0.48 -4.75
CA VAL A 21 -12.06 0.36 -5.45
C VAL A 21 -12.71 1.70 -5.74
N ILE A 22 -11.99 2.79 -5.53
CA ILE A 22 -12.45 4.15 -5.84
C ILE A 22 -11.32 4.93 -6.52
N ASN A 23 -11.61 5.65 -7.59
CA ASN A 23 -10.61 6.52 -8.21
C ASN A 23 -10.36 7.74 -7.33
N GLU A 24 -9.17 8.31 -7.40
CA GLU A 24 -8.78 9.46 -6.58
C GLU A 24 -9.71 10.66 -6.79
N GLU A 25 -10.13 10.90 -8.02
CA GLU A 25 -11.04 11.99 -8.40
C GLU A 25 -12.47 11.86 -7.83
N ASP A 26 -12.88 10.63 -7.47
CA ASP A 26 -14.21 10.35 -6.90
C ASP A 26 -14.22 10.44 -5.37
N ILE A 27 -13.09 10.74 -4.73
CA ILE A 27 -12.99 10.82 -3.27
C ILE A 27 -13.59 12.14 -2.78
N SER A 28 -14.73 12.04 -2.10
CA SER A 28 -15.34 13.20 -1.44
C SER A 28 -14.51 13.69 -0.26
N SER A 29 -14.64 14.98 0.10
CA SER A 29 -13.99 15.55 1.28
C SER A 29 -14.35 14.81 2.58
N GLN A 30 -15.57 14.26 2.68
CA GLN A 30 -16.00 13.47 3.83
C GLN A 30 -15.25 12.13 3.89
N LEU A 31 -15.12 11.44 2.74
CA LEU A 31 -14.40 10.17 2.66
C LEU A 31 -12.90 10.39 2.91
N ASP A 32 -12.29 11.42 2.34
CA ASP A 32 -10.89 11.78 2.61
C ASP A 32 -10.64 12.01 4.09
N ARG A 33 -11.54 12.71 4.78
CA ARG A 33 -11.44 12.92 6.23
C ARG A 33 -11.47 11.58 6.98
N ALA A 34 -12.41 10.69 6.68
CA ALA A 34 -12.51 9.37 7.31
C ALA A 34 -11.26 8.51 7.06
N ILE A 35 -10.68 8.60 5.86
CA ILE A 35 -9.41 7.93 5.53
C ILE A 35 -8.28 8.51 6.38
N ARG A 36 -8.13 9.82 6.49
CA ARG A 36 -7.09 10.46 7.31
C ARG A 36 -7.20 10.09 8.79
N GLU A 37 -8.41 10.09 9.35
CA GLU A 37 -8.66 9.66 10.73
C GLU A 37 -8.19 8.22 10.96
N MET A 38 -8.47 7.32 10.02
CA MET A 38 -7.97 5.95 10.07
C MET A 38 -6.44 5.86 9.95
N LEU A 39 -5.84 6.62 9.03
CA LEU A 39 -4.39 6.63 8.81
C LEU A 39 -3.63 7.12 10.05
N VAL A 40 -4.13 8.14 10.75
CA VAL A 40 -3.58 8.62 12.03
C VAL A 40 -3.52 7.50 13.08
N VAL A 41 -4.53 6.64 13.14
CA VAL A 41 -4.53 5.47 14.05
C VAL A 41 -3.51 4.43 13.63
N CYS A 42 -3.39 4.19 12.32
CA CYS A 42 -2.51 3.15 11.79
C CYS A 42 -1.02 3.55 11.78
N PHE A 43 -0.72 4.85 11.65
CA PHE A 43 0.62 5.41 11.52
C PHE A 43 0.87 6.51 12.57
N PRO A 44 0.98 6.15 13.86
CA PRO A 44 1.10 7.14 14.93
C PRO A 44 2.40 7.96 14.89
N ALA A 45 3.44 7.49 14.18
CA ALA A 45 4.67 8.25 13.98
C ALA A 45 4.51 9.37 12.93
N ASP A 46 3.46 9.33 12.11
CA ASP A 46 3.25 10.22 10.97
C ASP A 46 1.94 11.02 11.10
N ILE A 47 1.47 11.24 12.35
CA ILE A 47 0.20 11.91 12.67
C ILE A 47 0.07 13.26 11.96
N GLU A 48 1.08 14.13 12.10
CA GLU A 48 1.05 15.48 11.50
C GLU A 48 0.87 15.45 9.99
N HIS A 49 1.46 14.45 9.33
CA HIS A 49 1.31 14.25 7.90
C HIS A 49 -0.12 13.84 7.56
N PHE A 50 -0.62 12.76 8.20
CA PHE A 50 -1.93 12.21 7.89
C PHE A 50 -3.12 13.03 8.41
N GLN A 51 -2.91 13.97 9.29
CA GLN A 51 -3.91 15.00 9.60
C GLN A 51 -4.20 15.94 8.42
N ARG A 52 -3.24 16.09 7.50
CA ARG A 52 -3.34 17.02 6.35
C ARG A 52 -3.63 16.29 5.04
N LEU A 53 -2.99 15.14 4.80
CA LEU A 53 -3.01 14.41 3.53
C LEU A 53 -3.32 12.93 3.79
N SER A 54 -4.09 12.33 2.92
CA SER A 54 -4.41 10.90 2.95
C SER A 54 -3.54 10.06 2.01
N TRP A 55 -2.47 10.63 1.49
CA TRP A 55 -1.46 9.98 0.64
C TRP A 55 -0.06 10.45 1.04
N TRP A 56 0.96 9.69 0.65
CA TRP A 56 2.35 10.03 0.98
C TRP A 56 2.94 11.00 -0.05
N ARG A 57 4.12 10.79 -0.58
CA ARG A 57 4.84 11.73 -1.47
C ARG A 57 4.33 11.77 -2.90
N SER A 58 3.63 10.75 -3.36
CA SER A 58 3.07 10.66 -4.69
C SER A 58 1.56 10.55 -4.63
N ILE A 59 0.86 11.32 -5.48
CA ILE A 59 -0.61 11.32 -5.55
C ILE A 59 -1.06 9.95 -6.06
N ALA A 60 -2.07 9.38 -5.41
CA ALA A 60 -2.69 8.14 -5.84
C ALA A 60 -3.53 8.35 -7.11
N VAL A 61 -3.76 7.29 -7.86
CA VAL A 61 -4.71 7.27 -8.99
C VAL A 61 -6.01 6.57 -8.62
N TYR A 62 -5.95 5.62 -7.68
CA TYR A 62 -7.12 4.98 -7.10
C TYR A 62 -6.76 4.41 -5.72
N ARG A 63 -7.77 3.99 -4.97
CA ARG A 63 -7.60 3.39 -3.65
C ARG A 63 -8.41 2.11 -3.55
N VAL A 64 -7.95 1.20 -2.68
CA VAL A 64 -8.74 0.06 -2.19
C VAL A 64 -9.06 0.31 -0.73
N LEU A 65 -10.34 0.32 -0.42
CA LEU A 65 -10.86 0.62 0.90
C LEU A 65 -11.70 -0.53 1.42
N GLY A 66 -11.64 -0.78 2.72
CA GLY A 66 -12.56 -1.68 3.41
C GLY A 66 -13.48 -0.91 4.33
N LYS A 67 -14.78 -1.21 4.25
CA LYS A 67 -15.85 -0.60 5.04
C LYS A 67 -16.57 -1.69 5.84
N ASN A 68 -16.78 -1.45 7.14
CA ASN A 68 -17.57 -2.33 7.98
C ASN A 68 -19.08 -2.09 7.79
N ASP A 69 -19.91 -2.90 8.45
CA ASP A 69 -21.37 -2.83 8.47
C ASP A 69 -21.94 -1.48 8.95
N LYS A 70 -21.18 -0.76 9.78
CA LYS A 70 -21.53 0.59 10.26
C LYS A 70 -21.11 1.71 9.30
N GLY A 71 -20.51 1.36 8.16
CA GLY A 71 -20.04 2.33 7.18
C GLY A 71 -18.67 2.96 7.48
N SER A 72 -17.98 2.56 8.54
CA SER A 72 -16.66 3.09 8.90
C SER A 72 -15.56 2.47 8.05
N ILE A 73 -14.57 3.27 7.65
CA ILE A 73 -13.37 2.78 6.95
C ILE A 73 -12.47 2.06 7.95
N VAL A 74 -12.16 0.80 7.66
CA VAL A 74 -11.37 -0.09 8.54
C VAL A 74 -10.09 -0.59 7.91
N SER A 75 -9.93 -0.41 6.59
CA SER A 75 -8.70 -0.72 5.87
C SER A 75 -8.51 0.20 4.68
N HIS A 76 -7.27 0.47 4.31
CA HIS A 76 -6.89 1.41 3.27
C HIS A 76 -5.60 1.00 2.57
N THR A 77 -5.54 1.26 1.28
CA THR A 77 -4.29 1.45 0.53
C THR A 77 -4.52 2.42 -0.61
N ALA A 78 -3.53 3.24 -0.87
CA ALA A 78 -3.50 4.13 -2.03
C ALA A 78 -2.55 3.55 -3.09
N LEU A 79 -2.92 3.68 -4.36
CA LEU A 79 -2.24 3.09 -5.49
C LEU A 79 -1.73 4.20 -6.42
N VAL A 80 -0.42 4.20 -6.66
CA VAL A 80 0.29 5.19 -7.49
C VAL A 80 0.63 4.55 -8.84
N GLU A 81 0.31 5.22 -9.92
CA GLU A 81 0.79 4.82 -11.24
C GLU A 81 2.18 5.40 -11.50
N ARG A 82 3.09 4.56 -12.00
CA ARG A 82 4.44 5.00 -12.35
C ARG A 82 4.96 4.27 -13.58
N ASN A 83 5.58 5.03 -14.49
CA ASN A 83 6.41 4.48 -15.54
C ASN A 83 7.86 4.46 -15.05
N ILE A 84 8.36 3.28 -14.71
CA ILE A 84 9.73 3.09 -14.23
C ILE A 84 10.66 2.74 -15.40
N ILE A 85 11.96 2.98 -15.20
CA ILE A 85 13.02 2.61 -16.14
C ILE A 85 13.86 1.51 -15.48
N VAL A 86 14.08 0.40 -16.17
CA VAL A 86 14.74 -0.78 -15.59
C VAL A 86 15.98 -1.17 -16.41
N GLY A 87 17.06 -1.37 -15.69
CA GLY A 87 18.32 -1.95 -16.18
C GLY A 87 19.04 -1.13 -17.23
N PRO A 88 20.16 -1.65 -17.75
CA PRO A 88 21.01 -0.93 -18.70
C PRO A 88 20.34 -0.74 -20.07
N ALA A 89 19.36 -1.58 -20.42
CA ALA A 89 18.59 -1.45 -21.64
C ALA A 89 17.49 -0.37 -21.57
N LEU A 90 17.37 0.34 -20.44
CA LEU A 90 16.38 1.40 -20.20
C LEU A 90 14.95 0.97 -20.52
N LYS A 91 14.61 -0.27 -20.17
CA LYS A 91 13.27 -0.83 -20.41
C LYS A 91 12.24 -0.08 -19.59
N LYS A 92 11.22 0.44 -20.24
CA LYS A 92 10.08 1.07 -19.55
C LYS A 92 9.09 0.00 -19.09
N MET A 93 8.59 0.16 -17.86
CA MET A 93 7.54 -0.67 -17.29
C MET A 93 6.52 0.23 -16.59
N ARG A 94 5.24 -0.07 -16.79
CA ARG A 94 4.13 0.63 -16.13
C ARG A 94 3.76 -0.14 -14.87
N VAL A 95 4.07 0.42 -13.70
CA VAL A 95 3.86 -0.25 -12.42
C VAL A 95 2.80 0.44 -11.57
N VAL A 96 2.15 -0.36 -10.72
CA VAL A 96 1.33 0.16 -9.63
C VAL A 96 2.14 0.15 -8.33
N GLY A 97 2.35 1.34 -7.77
CA GLY A 97 2.99 1.53 -6.48
C GLY A 97 1.98 1.48 -5.34
N ILE A 98 2.29 0.74 -4.28
CA ILE A 98 1.41 0.56 -3.13
C ILE A 98 1.89 1.41 -1.98
N GLN A 99 1.06 2.33 -1.49
CA GLN A 99 1.36 3.17 -0.34
C GLN A 99 0.28 3.11 0.73
N SER A 100 0.68 3.37 1.98
CA SER A 100 -0.22 3.46 3.14
C SER A 100 -1.15 2.25 3.29
N PHE A 101 -0.61 1.05 3.00
CA PHE A 101 -1.33 -0.21 3.14
C PHE A 101 -1.52 -0.53 4.62
N CYS A 102 -2.76 -0.48 5.10
CA CYS A 102 -3.04 -0.68 6.52
C CYS A 102 -4.44 -1.22 6.81
N VAL A 103 -4.55 -1.82 7.99
CA VAL A 103 -5.79 -2.31 8.60
C VAL A 103 -5.83 -1.80 10.03
N LEU A 104 -6.97 -1.27 10.47
CA LEU A 104 -7.17 -0.84 11.86
C LEU A 104 -6.83 -1.98 12.85
N PRO A 105 -6.24 -1.68 14.01
CA PRO A 105 -5.79 -2.69 14.98
C PRO A 105 -6.84 -3.78 15.27
N ASP A 106 -8.09 -3.38 15.51
CA ASP A 106 -9.19 -4.29 15.88
C ASP A 106 -9.57 -5.28 14.75
N TYR A 107 -9.14 -5.02 13.52
CA TYR A 107 -9.43 -5.84 12.34
C TYR A 107 -8.21 -6.65 11.86
N ARG A 108 -7.08 -6.56 12.57
CA ARG A 108 -5.86 -7.33 12.24
C ARG A 108 -6.03 -8.81 12.61
N GLY A 109 -5.25 -9.68 11.94
CA GLY A 109 -5.30 -11.12 12.18
C GLY A 109 -6.52 -11.84 11.58
N THR A 110 -7.39 -11.12 10.86
CA THR A 110 -8.64 -11.67 10.28
C THR A 110 -8.51 -12.09 8.81
N GLY A 111 -7.32 -11.93 8.23
CA GLY A 111 -7.09 -12.18 6.80
C GLY A 111 -7.50 -11.00 5.89
N LEU A 112 -7.98 -9.87 6.46
CA LEU A 112 -8.42 -8.71 5.69
C LEU A 112 -7.32 -8.12 4.81
N SER A 113 -6.07 -8.07 5.30
CA SER A 113 -4.92 -7.60 4.51
C SER A 113 -4.69 -8.47 3.27
N ASN A 114 -4.81 -9.80 3.38
CA ASN A 114 -4.68 -10.69 2.22
C ASN A 114 -5.80 -10.44 1.19
N LYS A 115 -7.05 -10.29 1.66
CA LYS A 115 -8.19 -9.97 0.78
C LYS A 115 -8.00 -8.63 0.08
N MET A 116 -7.54 -7.60 0.81
CA MET A 116 -7.22 -6.29 0.20
C MET A 116 -6.13 -6.42 -0.87
N MET A 117 -5.06 -7.15 -0.56
CA MET A 117 -3.95 -7.32 -1.51
C MET A 117 -4.43 -8.06 -2.77
N SER A 118 -5.29 -9.07 -2.66
CA SER A 118 -5.89 -9.73 -3.83
C SER A 118 -6.65 -8.72 -4.70
N VAL A 119 -7.49 -7.86 -4.10
CA VAL A 119 -8.21 -6.82 -4.86
C VAL A 119 -7.23 -5.84 -5.54
N VAL A 120 -6.14 -5.44 -4.86
CA VAL A 120 -5.09 -4.58 -5.43
C VAL A 120 -4.45 -5.22 -6.67
N LEU A 121 -4.08 -6.49 -6.56
CA LEU A 121 -3.40 -7.21 -7.65
C LEU A 121 -4.34 -7.48 -8.83
N GLU A 122 -5.59 -7.88 -8.57
CA GLU A 122 -6.63 -8.06 -9.58
C GLU A 122 -6.91 -6.76 -10.34
N GLU A 123 -7.10 -5.66 -9.61
CA GLU A 123 -7.34 -4.35 -10.22
C GLU A 123 -6.11 -3.84 -10.98
N GLY A 124 -4.92 -4.05 -10.44
CA GLY A 124 -3.67 -3.73 -11.12
C GLY A 124 -3.51 -4.47 -12.44
N SER A 125 -3.80 -5.76 -12.45
CA SER A 125 -3.79 -6.58 -13.67
C SER A 125 -4.84 -6.11 -14.67
N ARG A 126 -6.07 -5.86 -14.22
CA ARG A 126 -7.20 -5.36 -15.04
C ARG A 126 -6.88 -4.00 -15.69
N ARG A 127 -6.17 -3.12 -14.99
CA ARG A 127 -5.72 -1.81 -15.52
C ARG A 127 -4.50 -1.90 -16.43
N GLY A 128 -3.96 -3.10 -16.65
CA GLY A 128 -2.85 -3.35 -17.56
C GLY A 128 -1.48 -2.94 -17.01
N PHE A 129 -1.30 -2.89 -15.68
CA PHE A 129 0.02 -2.69 -15.11
C PHE A 129 0.91 -3.93 -15.34
N ASP A 130 2.18 -3.71 -15.63
CA ASP A 130 3.17 -4.77 -15.80
C ASP A 130 3.45 -5.47 -14.46
N ALA A 131 3.50 -4.69 -13.38
CA ALA A 131 3.88 -5.18 -12.06
C ALA A 131 3.38 -4.28 -10.92
N GLY A 132 3.33 -4.85 -9.72
CA GLY A 132 3.24 -4.12 -8.46
C GLY A 132 4.62 -3.84 -7.87
N LEU A 133 4.77 -2.69 -7.22
CA LEU A 133 5.99 -2.28 -6.52
C LEU A 133 5.62 -1.67 -5.17
N LEU A 134 6.32 -2.05 -4.11
CA LEU A 134 6.17 -1.45 -2.79
C LEU A 134 7.50 -1.32 -2.06
N PHE A 135 7.55 -0.38 -1.12
CA PHE A 135 8.67 -0.15 -0.24
C PHE A 135 8.29 -0.49 1.19
N CYS A 136 9.14 -1.22 1.89
CA CYS A 136 8.83 -1.64 3.25
C CYS A 136 10.06 -1.69 4.16
N ARG A 137 9.78 -1.80 5.46
CA ARG A 137 10.79 -2.12 6.48
C ARG A 137 11.05 -3.62 6.49
N GLU A 138 12.21 -4.03 6.99
CA GLU A 138 12.64 -5.42 7.03
C GLU A 138 11.62 -6.37 7.68
N GLN A 139 10.98 -5.92 8.76
CA GLN A 139 9.99 -6.72 9.49
C GLN A 139 8.77 -7.12 8.64
N LEU A 140 8.50 -6.39 7.54
CA LEU A 140 7.36 -6.63 6.65
C LEU A 140 7.71 -7.53 5.46
N LEU A 141 8.98 -7.85 5.22
CA LEU A 141 9.39 -8.74 4.13
C LEU A 141 8.68 -10.09 4.16
N LYS A 142 8.60 -10.72 5.35
CA LYS A 142 7.88 -11.99 5.51
C LYS A 142 6.39 -11.85 5.26
N VAL A 143 5.78 -10.74 5.70
CA VAL A 143 4.35 -10.48 5.51
C VAL A 143 4.02 -10.40 4.03
N TYR A 144 4.73 -9.58 3.28
CA TYR A 144 4.52 -9.46 1.84
C TYR A 144 4.95 -10.72 1.08
N GLY A 145 6.01 -11.42 1.54
CA GLY A 145 6.40 -12.70 0.97
C GLY A 145 5.28 -13.75 1.05
N HIS A 146 4.53 -13.83 2.15
CA HIS A 146 3.33 -14.69 2.26
C HIS A 146 2.18 -14.27 1.33
N MET A 147 2.17 -13.03 0.87
CA MET A 147 1.23 -12.51 -0.14
C MET A 147 1.74 -12.69 -1.58
N GLY A 148 2.85 -13.42 -1.78
CA GLY A 148 3.42 -13.71 -3.10
C GLY A 148 4.40 -12.66 -3.65
N TRP A 149 4.73 -11.64 -2.88
CA TRP A 149 5.71 -10.64 -3.27
C TRP A 149 7.13 -11.16 -3.13
N SER A 150 7.99 -10.79 -4.07
CA SER A 150 9.43 -11.13 -4.04
C SER A 150 10.25 -9.90 -3.69
N LYS A 151 11.28 -10.09 -2.87
CA LYS A 151 12.27 -9.04 -2.61
C LYS A 151 13.01 -8.70 -3.90
N PHE A 152 13.20 -7.41 -4.15
CA PHE A 152 13.99 -6.91 -5.27
C PHE A 152 15.38 -6.51 -4.75
N ASP A 153 16.42 -7.16 -5.27
CA ASP A 153 17.78 -7.04 -4.72
C ASP A 153 18.66 -6.01 -5.44
N ALA A 154 18.24 -5.49 -6.60
CA ALA A 154 18.96 -4.42 -7.27
C ALA A 154 18.62 -3.04 -6.70
N SER A 155 19.40 -2.03 -7.06
CA SER A 155 19.21 -0.67 -6.57
C SER A 155 17.96 -0.03 -7.15
N VAL A 156 17.25 0.75 -6.32
CA VAL A 156 16.12 1.56 -6.75
C VAL A 156 16.43 3.03 -6.51
N TYR A 157 16.26 3.84 -7.53
CA TYR A 157 16.52 5.26 -7.49
C TYR A 157 15.26 6.08 -7.61
N ILE A 158 15.18 7.14 -6.81
CA ILE A 158 14.20 8.20 -6.97
C ILE A 158 14.85 9.37 -7.71
N THR A 159 14.09 10.02 -8.56
CA THR A 159 14.53 11.25 -9.25
C THR A 159 13.63 12.40 -8.80
N ASN A 160 14.24 13.41 -8.20
CA ASN A 160 13.51 14.56 -7.70
C ASN A 160 14.18 15.83 -8.23
N ASP A 161 13.37 16.77 -8.68
CA ASP A 161 13.82 18.02 -9.34
C ASP A 161 14.82 18.84 -8.53
N LYS A 162 14.81 18.72 -7.20
CA LYS A 162 15.68 19.48 -6.29
C LYS A 162 16.99 18.77 -5.96
N LYS A 163 16.99 17.42 -5.93
CA LYS A 163 18.12 16.61 -5.44
C LYS A 163 18.73 15.70 -6.51
N GLY A 164 18.14 15.69 -7.72
CA GLY A 164 18.54 14.76 -8.77
C GLY A 164 18.24 13.31 -8.42
N LYS A 165 19.02 12.39 -8.95
CA LYS A 165 18.88 10.95 -8.76
C LYS A 165 19.49 10.53 -7.41
N THR A 166 18.68 9.87 -6.55
CA THR A 166 19.07 9.47 -5.19
C THR A 166 18.71 8.00 -4.97
N LEU A 167 19.59 7.24 -4.32
CA LEU A 167 19.34 5.85 -3.95
C LEU A 167 18.21 5.78 -2.90
N MET A 168 17.25 4.91 -3.15
CA MET A 168 16.15 4.61 -2.22
C MET A 168 16.69 3.85 -1.00
N SER A 169 16.25 4.23 0.20
CA SER A 169 16.52 3.50 1.43
C SER A 169 15.40 2.50 1.73
N GLY A 170 15.75 1.37 2.38
CA GLY A 170 14.79 0.34 2.75
C GLY A 170 14.71 -0.80 1.72
N PHE A 171 13.69 -1.62 1.86
CA PHE A 171 13.50 -2.81 1.03
C PHE A 171 12.42 -2.59 -0.01
N THR A 172 12.69 -3.00 -1.23
CA THR A 172 11.75 -2.99 -2.34
C THR A 172 11.19 -4.38 -2.53
N MET A 173 9.88 -4.50 -2.65
CA MET A 173 9.19 -5.73 -3.00
C MET A 173 8.50 -5.56 -4.35
N PHE A 174 8.51 -6.63 -5.14
CA PHE A 174 8.01 -6.68 -6.50
C PHE A 174 7.01 -7.82 -6.67
N TYR A 175 5.93 -7.58 -7.39
CA TYR A 175 4.95 -8.59 -7.76
C TYR A 175 4.66 -8.52 -9.28
N PRO A 176 4.94 -9.59 -10.08
CA PRO A 176 4.61 -9.61 -11.49
C PRO A 176 3.09 -9.66 -11.69
N LEU A 177 2.55 -8.77 -12.54
CA LEU A 177 1.14 -8.76 -12.94
C LEU A 177 1.01 -9.26 -14.38
N ASN A 178 1.13 -8.35 -15.36
CA ASN A 178 1.08 -8.72 -16.77
C ASN A 178 2.48 -8.94 -17.37
N ALA A 179 3.54 -8.58 -16.67
CA ALA A 179 4.90 -8.92 -17.06
C ALA A 179 5.19 -10.40 -16.81
N ARG A 180 5.86 -11.05 -17.78
CA ARG A 180 6.21 -12.48 -17.67
C ARG A 180 7.36 -12.76 -16.70
N GLN A 181 8.19 -11.77 -16.41
CA GLN A 181 9.40 -11.91 -15.60
C GLN A 181 9.63 -10.68 -14.72
N LEU A 182 10.28 -10.90 -13.58
CA LEU A 182 10.82 -9.83 -12.77
C LEU A 182 11.85 -9.01 -13.56
N PRO A 183 11.90 -7.69 -13.38
CA PRO A 183 12.92 -6.87 -14.02
C PRO A 183 14.32 -7.25 -13.50
N THR A 184 15.33 -7.14 -14.36
CA THR A 184 16.73 -7.30 -14.00
C THR A 184 17.45 -5.96 -14.09
N GLY A 185 18.40 -5.72 -13.16
CA GLY A 185 19.15 -4.47 -13.06
C GLY A 185 18.41 -3.41 -12.24
N ASP A 186 19.08 -2.28 -12.09
CA ASP A 186 18.60 -1.17 -11.27
C ASP A 186 17.29 -0.56 -11.79
N ILE A 187 16.48 -0.04 -10.89
CA ILE A 187 15.25 0.68 -11.22
C ILE A 187 15.45 2.18 -10.99
N ASP A 188 14.98 2.97 -11.94
CA ASP A 188 14.73 4.40 -11.76
C ASP A 188 13.21 4.63 -11.73
N LEU A 189 12.70 5.18 -10.64
CA LEU A 189 11.27 5.47 -10.49
C LEU A 189 10.81 6.63 -11.40
N ALA A 190 11.75 7.34 -12.02
CA ALA A 190 11.49 8.54 -12.82
C ALA A 190 10.59 9.56 -12.10
N GLY A 191 10.77 9.70 -10.80
CA GLY A 191 10.00 10.57 -9.93
C GLY A 191 10.22 10.27 -8.44
N ASN A 192 9.39 10.87 -7.58
CA ASN A 192 9.41 10.59 -6.14
C ASN A 192 8.94 9.18 -5.82
N ASP A 193 9.35 8.69 -4.65
CA ASP A 193 8.79 7.51 -4.00
C ASP A 193 7.32 7.74 -3.55
N TRP A 194 6.72 6.72 -2.95
CA TRP A 194 5.37 6.75 -2.39
C TRP A 194 5.28 5.98 -1.07
#